data_c55a9431d7943e840b7504b6c918c1a7
#
_entry.id   c55a9431d7943e840b7504b6c918c1a7
#
_cell.length_a   1.000
_cell.length_b   1.000
_cell.length_c   1.000
_cell.angle_alpha   90.00
_cell.angle_beta   90.00
_cell.angle_gamma   90.00
#
_symmetry.space_group_name_H-M   'P 1'
#
loop_
_entity.id
_entity.type
_entity.pdbx_description
1 polymer ?
#
loop_
_entity_poly.entity_id
_entity_poly.type
_entity_poly.pdbx_seq_one_letter_code
_entity_poly.pdbx_strand_id
1 'polypeptide(L)'
;STYFFVPWKTHAAKDPIIPQENYEYFETLFGNYFAKGLDEIGSLYFSKEAFDKTYPGYGSSYADLLGGIGMLFEQASSRGHKQETRFGEITFPFTIRNQYVSGMTTVKASVELKEELKEYQRRFFSSALTDSSKKKIKGYSFNLGKDKNKTKAFIDKLMLHNVKVMRKNNNFYIPTKQKNYRIVRSIFETNTEFRDSVFYDASSWSIANFYDIDYSSTTKDISGSQVYDLDNLFEVNKVKMSNYSYIINSVDYNIPAIINSLLQDDIIVSSAFKPFKIQTSDGLKSFDYGSLVIPVSIQKIKPAELFQKLKNVQQQ
;
A
#
# COMPACT_ATOMS: atom_id res chain seq x y z
N SER A 1 17.87 27.23 -9.56
CA SER A 1 16.87 26.94 -8.51
C SER A 1 17.10 25.60 -7.91
N THR A 2 16.62 25.45 -6.70
CA THR A 2 16.76 24.25 -5.88
C THR A 2 15.41 23.77 -5.38
N TYR A 3 14.32 24.36 -5.89
CA TYR A 3 12.94 24.10 -5.49
C TYR A 3 12.07 23.87 -6.70
N PHE A 4 11.32 22.77 -6.71
CA PHE A 4 10.34 22.51 -7.78
C PHE A 4 9.04 21.89 -7.26
N PHE A 5 8.00 22.03 -8.07
CA PHE A 5 6.64 21.61 -7.75
C PHE A 5 5.81 21.37 -9.03
N VAL A 6 4.57 20.96 -8.87
CA VAL A 6 3.60 20.77 -9.96
C VAL A 6 3.45 22.02 -10.86
N PRO A 7 3.02 21.90 -12.13
CA PRO A 7 2.68 20.66 -12.83
C PRO A 7 3.88 19.88 -13.34
N TRP A 8 3.70 18.57 -13.54
CA TRP A 8 4.73 17.69 -14.08
C TRP A 8 4.77 17.71 -15.62
N LYS A 9 5.96 17.51 -16.18
CA LYS A 9 6.19 17.61 -17.61
C LYS A 9 5.57 16.47 -18.42
N THR A 10 5.68 15.22 -17.93
CA THR A 10 5.37 14.04 -18.72
C THR A 10 4.11 13.33 -18.22
N HIS A 11 3.37 12.73 -19.16
CA HIS A 11 2.26 11.84 -18.81
C HIS A 11 2.72 10.41 -18.48
N ALA A 12 3.96 10.04 -18.80
CA ALA A 12 4.50 8.70 -18.58
C ALA A 12 4.54 8.29 -17.10
N ALA A 13 4.80 9.28 -16.23
CA ALA A 13 4.87 9.07 -14.79
C ALA A 13 3.53 9.31 -14.06
N LYS A 14 2.43 9.48 -14.79
CA LYS A 14 1.09 9.75 -14.24
C LYS A 14 0.21 8.53 -14.37
N ASP A 15 -0.48 8.19 -13.28
CA ASP A 15 -1.40 7.06 -13.28
C ASP A 15 -2.57 7.29 -14.25
N PRO A 16 -2.74 6.45 -15.28
CA PRO A 16 -3.81 6.59 -16.28
C PRO A 16 -5.21 6.33 -15.71
N ILE A 17 -5.32 5.88 -14.46
CA ILE A 17 -6.58 5.65 -13.76
C ILE A 17 -7.19 6.99 -13.29
N ILE A 18 -6.35 7.97 -13.04
CA ILE A 18 -6.75 9.29 -12.53
C ILE A 18 -7.31 10.15 -13.67
N PRO A 19 -8.41 10.89 -13.43
CA PRO A 19 -8.93 11.82 -14.43
C PRO A 19 -7.87 12.84 -14.86
N GLN A 20 -7.78 13.07 -16.18
CA GLN A 20 -6.81 13.99 -16.78
C GLN A 20 -6.92 15.41 -16.22
N GLU A 21 -8.13 15.84 -15.85
CA GLU A 21 -8.42 17.11 -15.18
C GLU A 21 -7.58 17.35 -13.92
N ASN A 22 -7.25 16.29 -13.16
CA ASN A 22 -6.38 16.38 -11.99
C ASN A 22 -5.00 16.92 -12.38
N TYR A 23 -4.41 16.34 -13.42
CA TYR A 23 -3.04 16.63 -13.83
C TYR A 23 -2.88 17.86 -14.72
N GLU A 24 -3.88 18.15 -15.53
CA GLU A 24 -3.79 19.25 -16.51
C GLU A 24 -4.35 20.55 -15.95
N TYR A 25 -5.48 20.49 -15.28
CA TYR A 25 -6.13 21.68 -14.76
C TYR A 25 -5.69 22.01 -13.33
N PHE A 26 -5.94 21.12 -12.37
CA PHE A 26 -5.70 21.42 -10.97
C PHE A 26 -4.22 21.56 -10.61
N GLU A 27 -3.33 20.68 -11.10
CA GLU A 27 -1.89 20.87 -10.86
C GLU A 27 -1.38 22.20 -11.42
N THR A 28 -1.87 22.61 -12.60
CA THR A 28 -1.50 23.90 -13.20
C THR A 28 -2.03 25.06 -12.38
N LEU A 29 -3.27 24.97 -11.94
CA LEU A 29 -3.91 26.01 -11.14
C LEU A 29 -3.18 26.22 -9.80
N PHE A 30 -2.93 25.14 -9.05
CA PHE A 30 -2.14 25.21 -7.83
C PHE A 30 -0.69 25.67 -8.08
N GLY A 31 -0.06 25.21 -9.17
CA GLY A 31 1.27 25.65 -9.58
C GLY A 31 1.36 27.17 -9.75
N ASN A 32 0.33 27.83 -10.28
CA ASN A 32 0.26 29.28 -10.40
C ASN A 32 0.23 29.97 -9.03
N TYR A 33 -0.50 29.39 -8.06
CA TYR A 33 -0.48 29.90 -6.68
C TYR A 33 0.90 29.77 -6.05
N PHE A 34 1.59 28.64 -6.22
CA PHE A 34 2.94 28.44 -5.68
C PHE A 34 3.95 29.38 -6.30
N ALA A 35 3.88 29.54 -7.63
CA ALA A 35 4.73 30.51 -8.34
C ALA A 35 4.60 31.90 -7.72
N LYS A 36 3.36 32.39 -7.59
CA LYS A 36 3.10 33.71 -6.99
C LYS A 36 3.63 33.80 -5.55
N GLY A 37 3.38 32.80 -4.71
CA GLY A 37 3.84 32.81 -3.32
C GLY A 37 5.37 32.80 -3.17
N LEU A 38 6.07 32.11 -4.07
CA LEU A 38 7.53 32.10 -4.08
C LEU A 38 8.13 33.36 -4.69
N ASP A 39 7.49 33.95 -5.71
CA ASP A 39 7.89 35.25 -6.29
C ASP A 39 7.81 36.37 -5.23
N GLU A 40 6.75 36.38 -4.40
CA GLU A 40 6.59 37.35 -3.31
C GLU A 40 7.76 37.33 -2.30
N ILE A 41 8.42 36.20 -2.12
CA ILE A 41 9.59 36.08 -1.22
C ILE A 41 10.92 36.05 -1.96
N GLY A 42 10.92 36.24 -3.28
CA GLY A 42 12.13 36.23 -4.11
C GLY A 42 12.84 34.87 -4.17
N SER A 43 12.13 33.76 -4.01
CA SER A 43 12.72 32.43 -4.08
C SER A 43 12.66 31.88 -5.50
N LEU A 44 13.80 31.42 -6.01
CA LEU A 44 13.88 30.76 -7.31
C LEU A 44 13.25 29.37 -7.25
N TYR A 45 12.50 29.01 -8.27
CA TYR A 45 11.86 27.73 -8.44
C TYR A 45 11.80 27.31 -9.90
N PHE A 46 11.37 26.08 -10.14
CA PHE A 46 11.01 25.58 -11.48
C PHE A 46 9.87 24.56 -11.37
N SER A 47 9.25 24.28 -12.50
CA SER A 47 8.17 23.30 -12.63
C SER A 47 8.34 22.50 -13.92
N LYS A 48 7.43 21.60 -14.22
CA LYS A 48 7.45 20.76 -15.42
C LYS A 48 8.63 19.78 -15.46
N GLU A 49 9.07 19.33 -14.30
CA GLU A 49 10.03 18.22 -14.19
C GLU A 49 9.28 16.86 -14.26
N ALA A 50 10.05 15.81 -14.55
CA ALA A 50 9.53 14.44 -14.52
C ALA A 50 9.53 13.93 -13.08
N PHE A 51 8.39 13.44 -12.63
CA PHE A 51 8.22 12.79 -11.34
C PHE A 51 7.19 11.67 -11.42
N ASP A 52 7.39 10.61 -10.63
CA ASP A 52 6.50 9.46 -10.64
C ASP A 52 5.29 9.65 -9.72
N LYS A 53 4.09 9.38 -10.25
CA LYS A 53 2.81 9.40 -9.54
C LYS A 53 1.99 8.12 -9.80
N THR A 54 2.63 7.00 -10.16
CA THR A 54 1.92 5.76 -10.49
C THR A 54 1.76 4.85 -9.29
N TYR A 55 2.74 4.80 -8.39
CA TYR A 55 2.64 3.94 -7.22
C TYR A 55 1.66 4.50 -6.18
N PRO A 56 0.61 3.75 -5.80
CA PRO A 56 -0.42 4.23 -4.88
C PRO A 56 0.07 4.46 -3.45
N GLY A 57 1.26 3.98 -3.08
CA GLY A 57 1.88 4.20 -1.78
C GLY A 57 2.55 5.56 -1.62
N TYR A 58 2.75 6.33 -2.70
CA TYR A 58 3.21 7.71 -2.57
C TYR A 58 2.10 8.61 -2.03
N GLY A 59 2.44 9.52 -1.13
CA GLY A 59 1.47 10.45 -0.55
C GLY A 59 0.72 11.29 -1.58
N SER A 60 1.40 11.71 -2.66
CA SER A 60 0.78 12.43 -3.77
C SER A 60 -0.17 11.55 -4.59
N SER A 61 0.24 10.34 -4.98
CA SER A 61 -0.59 9.41 -5.77
C SER A 61 -1.80 8.92 -4.99
N TYR A 62 -1.63 8.65 -3.70
CA TYR A 62 -2.73 8.21 -2.84
C TYR A 62 -3.84 9.25 -2.73
N ALA A 63 -3.47 10.53 -2.58
CA ALA A 63 -4.44 11.62 -2.57
C ALA A 63 -5.25 11.67 -3.87
N ASP A 64 -4.61 11.53 -5.03
CA ASP A 64 -5.26 11.51 -6.34
C ASP A 64 -6.26 10.35 -6.47
N LEU A 65 -5.91 9.17 -5.98
CA LEU A 65 -6.78 7.98 -5.99
C LEU A 65 -8.02 8.12 -5.11
N LEU A 66 -8.01 9.08 -4.17
CA LEU A 66 -9.13 9.41 -3.28
C LEU A 66 -9.90 10.67 -3.70
N GLY A 67 -9.65 11.19 -4.90
CA GLY A 67 -10.34 12.38 -5.42
C GLY A 67 -9.85 13.68 -4.82
N GLY A 68 -8.65 13.69 -4.26
CA GLY A 68 -7.87 14.87 -3.90
C GLY A 68 -6.96 15.32 -5.03
N ILE A 69 -6.12 16.30 -4.74
CA ILE A 69 -5.05 16.76 -5.60
C ILE A 69 -3.73 16.56 -4.85
N GLY A 70 -3.01 15.52 -5.22
CA GLY A 70 -1.72 15.20 -4.61
C GLY A 70 -0.61 16.05 -5.23
N MET A 71 0.17 16.70 -4.38
CA MET A 71 1.25 17.58 -4.81
C MET A 71 2.52 17.26 -4.06
N LEU A 72 3.64 17.45 -4.73
CA LEU A 72 4.96 17.27 -4.17
C LEU A 72 5.76 18.56 -4.30
N PHE A 73 6.50 18.89 -3.27
CA PHE A 73 7.50 19.93 -3.26
C PHE A 73 8.87 19.32 -3.01
N GLU A 74 9.81 19.58 -3.91
CA GLU A 74 11.18 19.12 -3.78
C GLU A 74 12.11 20.32 -3.58
N GLN A 75 12.88 20.28 -2.51
CA GLN A 75 13.85 21.30 -2.12
C GLN A 75 15.24 20.68 -2.04
N ALA A 76 16.23 21.30 -2.67
CA ALA A 76 17.62 20.89 -2.46
C ALA A 76 17.97 20.98 -0.97
N SER A 77 18.69 19.97 -0.51
CA SER A 77 19.04 19.81 0.90
C SER A 77 19.88 20.98 1.40
N SER A 78 19.52 21.49 2.58
CA SER A 78 20.38 22.34 3.41
C SER A 78 21.05 21.57 4.55
N ARG A 79 21.36 20.29 4.30
CA ARG A 79 22.02 19.41 5.26
C ARG A 79 23.30 20.05 5.80
N GLY A 80 23.49 20.01 7.13
CA GLY A 80 24.56 20.74 7.79
C GLY A 80 24.26 22.22 8.01
N HIS A 81 23.01 22.66 7.79
CA HIS A 81 22.43 23.99 8.00
C HIS A 81 22.90 25.07 7.01
N LYS A 82 23.92 24.80 6.21
CA LYS A 82 24.50 25.70 5.22
C LYS A 82 25.13 24.90 4.08
N GLN A 83 24.81 25.24 2.84
CA GLN A 83 25.41 24.62 1.66
C GLN A 83 25.66 25.64 0.57
N GLU A 84 26.84 25.56 -0.03
CA GLU A 84 27.17 26.31 -1.23
C GLU A 84 26.61 25.62 -2.46
N THR A 85 25.94 26.37 -3.32
CA THR A 85 25.45 25.89 -4.62
C THR A 85 25.94 26.83 -5.74
N ARG A 86 25.82 26.37 -6.99
CA ARG A 86 26.09 27.23 -8.15
C ARG A 86 25.21 28.50 -8.22
N PHE A 87 24.14 28.56 -7.45
CA PHE A 87 23.22 29.70 -7.38
C PHE A 87 23.37 30.52 -6.08
N GLY A 88 24.42 30.26 -5.32
CA GLY A 88 24.64 30.87 -4.03
C GLY A 88 24.42 29.92 -2.85
N GLU A 89 24.50 30.49 -1.68
CA GLU A 89 24.38 29.77 -0.42
C GLU A 89 22.94 29.45 -0.10
N ILE A 90 22.69 28.18 0.32
CA ILE A 90 21.41 27.72 0.86
C ILE A 90 21.57 27.47 2.36
N THR A 91 20.69 28.05 3.16
CA THR A 91 20.66 27.85 4.60
C THR A 91 19.42 27.07 5.04
N PHE A 92 19.46 26.46 6.22
CA PHE A 92 18.31 25.78 6.79
C PHE A 92 17.09 26.71 6.99
N PRO A 93 17.24 27.95 7.50
CA PRO A 93 16.12 28.90 7.55
C PRO A 93 15.50 29.20 6.19
N PHE A 94 16.32 29.27 5.13
CA PHE A 94 15.82 29.47 3.76
C PHE A 94 14.93 28.30 3.31
N THR A 95 15.33 27.06 3.55
CA THR A 95 14.51 25.89 3.20
C THR A 95 13.23 25.82 4.00
N ILE A 96 13.26 26.13 5.30
CA ILE A 96 12.07 26.22 6.16
C ILE A 96 11.10 27.25 5.60
N ARG A 97 11.59 28.46 5.27
CA ARG A 97 10.77 29.54 4.73
C ARG A 97 10.03 29.12 3.45
N ASN A 98 10.72 28.47 2.51
CA ASN A 98 10.12 28.02 1.26
C ASN A 98 9.03 26.97 1.50
N GLN A 99 9.28 25.98 2.35
CA GLN A 99 8.28 24.95 2.69
C GLN A 99 7.08 25.56 3.43
N TYR A 100 7.31 26.49 4.36
CA TYR A 100 6.26 27.19 5.07
C TYR A 100 5.36 27.99 4.12
N VAL A 101 5.97 28.79 3.23
CA VAL A 101 5.21 29.59 2.24
C VAL A 101 4.42 28.70 1.30
N SER A 102 5.00 27.59 0.82
CA SER A 102 4.27 26.63 -0.04
C SER A 102 3.11 25.98 0.71
N GLY A 103 3.30 25.60 1.97
CA GLY A 103 2.22 25.07 2.82
C GLY A 103 1.09 26.07 3.02
N MET A 104 1.40 27.31 3.38
CA MET A 104 0.41 28.37 3.55
C MET A 104 -0.29 28.71 2.24
N THR A 105 0.43 28.70 1.12
CA THR A 105 -0.13 28.92 -0.23
C THR A 105 -1.09 27.77 -0.60
N THR A 106 -0.79 26.54 -0.23
CA THR A 106 -1.69 25.39 -0.43
C THR A 106 -3.01 25.62 0.30
N VAL A 107 -2.96 26.05 1.56
CA VAL A 107 -4.18 26.37 2.34
C VAL A 107 -4.97 27.49 1.68
N LYS A 108 -4.30 28.58 1.30
CA LYS A 108 -4.92 29.73 0.62
C LYS A 108 -5.62 29.29 -0.67
N ALA A 109 -4.92 28.58 -1.55
CA ALA A 109 -5.47 28.08 -2.79
C ALA A 109 -6.67 27.15 -2.55
N SER A 110 -6.58 26.25 -1.56
CA SER A 110 -7.67 25.34 -1.22
C SER A 110 -8.93 26.07 -0.74
N VAL A 111 -8.77 27.17 -0.02
CA VAL A 111 -9.90 28.01 0.42
C VAL A 111 -10.52 28.76 -0.76
N GLU A 112 -9.71 29.37 -1.60
CA GLU A 112 -10.16 30.14 -2.76
C GLU A 112 -10.82 29.26 -3.83
N LEU A 113 -10.29 28.03 -4.04
CA LEU A 113 -10.78 27.05 -5.02
C LEU A 113 -11.81 26.06 -4.42
N LYS A 114 -12.31 26.32 -3.24
CA LYS A 114 -13.13 25.38 -2.47
C LYS A 114 -14.29 24.76 -3.25
N GLU A 115 -15.03 25.55 -3.99
CA GLU A 115 -16.21 25.05 -4.72
C GLU A 115 -15.80 24.20 -5.94
N GLU A 116 -14.72 24.57 -6.64
CA GLU A 116 -14.18 23.79 -7.76
C GLU A 116 -13.64 22.42 -7.28
N LEU A 117 -12.93 22.41 -6.16
CA LEU A 117 -12.38 21.18 -5.56
C LEU A 117 -13.51 20.23 -5.09
N LYS A 118 -14.58 20.77 -4.48
CA LYS A 118 -15.74 19.97 -4.09
C LYS A 118 -16.45 19.38 -5.31
N GLU A 119 -16.63 20.19 -6.37
CA GLU A 119 -17.27 19.71 -7.59
C GLU A 119 -16.40 18.67 -8.31
N TYR A 120 -15.08 18.84 -8.34
CA TYR A 120 -14.15 17.83 -8.83
C TYR A 120 -14.31 16.52 -8.03
N GLN A 121 -14.28 16.56 -6.71
CA GLN A 121 -14.44 15.38 -5.87
C GLN A 121 -15.79 14.68 -6.10
N ARG A 122 -16.86 15.46 -6.23
CA ARG A 122 -18.20 14.93 -6.55
C ARG A 122 -18.19 14.18 -7.90
N ARG A 123 -17.61 14.80 -8.95
CA ARG A 123 -17.46 14.16 -10.28
C ARG A 123 -16.57 12.93 -10.21
N PHE A 124 -15.49 12.97 -9.46
CA PHE A 124 -14.58 11.87 -9.29
C PHE A 124 -15.28 10.59 -8.80
N PHE A 125 -16.08 10.69 -7.76
CA PHE A 125 -16.81 9.54 -7.22
C PHE A 125 -18.06 9.16 -8.04
N SER A 126 -18.74 10.11 -8.65
CA SER A 126 -19.88 9.77 -9.52
C SER A 126 -19.44 9.11 -10.82
N SER A 127 -18.37 9.60 -11.45
CA SER A 127 -17.81 8.99 -12.65
C SER A 127 -17.25 7.58 -12.40
N ALA A 128 -16.78 7.28 -11.19
CA ALA A 128 -16.31 5.94 -10.83
C ALA A 128 -17.36 4.86 -11.11
N LEU A 129 -18.63 5.11 -10.76
CA LEU A 129 -19.72 4.18 -11.00
C LEU A 129 -20.08 4.06 -12.49
N THR A 130 -20.07 5.18 -13.20
CA THR A 130 -20.35 5.21 -14.65
C THR A 130 -19.23 4.53 -15.44
N ASP A 131 -17.99 4.85 -15.12
CA ASP A 131 -16.81 4.31 -15.82
C ASP A 131 -16.66 2.80 -15.59
N SER A 132 -16.86 2.34 -14.35
CA SER A 132 -16.84 0.91 -14.05
C SER A 132 -17.90 0.12 -14.81
N SER A 133 -19.09 0.72 -15.00
CA SER A 133 -20.18 0.08 -15.74
C SER A 133 -19.85 -0.13 -17.21
N LYS A 134 -19.06 0.78 -17.82
CA LYS A 134 -18.63 0.71 -19.24
C LYS A 134 -17.49 -0.28 -19.48
N LYS A 135 -16.73 -0.65 -18.43
CA LYS A 135 -15.58 -1.56 -18.58
C LYS A 135 -16.01 -3.02 -18.67
N LYS A 136 -15.21 -3.80 -19.40
CA LYS A 136 -15.41 -5.24 -19.58
C LYS A 136 -15.21 -6.01 -18.27
N ILE A 137 -14.17 -5.64 -17.52
CA ILE A 137 -13.88 -6.24 -16.20
C ILE A 137 -14.89 -5.75 -15.18
N LYS A 138 -15.63 -6.70 -14.56
CA LYS A 138 -16.63 -6.43 -13.53
C LYS A 138 -16.11 -6.63 -12.11
N GLY A 139 -14.98 -7.30 -11.97
CA GLY A 139 -14.34 -7.49 -10.68
C GLY A 139 -13.12 -8.38 -10.74
N TYR A 140 -12.55 -8.61 -9.58
CA TYR A 140 -11.42 -9.49 -9.35
C TYR A 140 -11.80 -10.55 -8.33
N SER A 141 -11.33 -11.76 -8.51
CA SER A 141 -11.59 -12.87 -7.62
C SER A 141 -10.31 -13.60 -7.24
N PHE A 142 -10.24 -14.05 -6.01
CA PHE A 142 -9.14 -14.85 -5.49
C PHE A 142 -9.63 -15.79 -4.39
N ASN A 143 -8.85 -16.83 -4.13
CA ASN A 143 -9.13 -17.82 -3.09
C ASN A 143 -8.36 -17.48 -1.81
N LEU A 144 -8.74 -18.18 -0.74
CA LEU A 144 -8.08 -18.07 0.56
C LEU A 144 -6.56 -18.31 0.52
N GLY A 145 -6.05 -19.03 -0.50
CA GLY A 145 -4.63 -19.33 -0.64
C GLY A 145 -4.10 -20.31 0.42
N LYS A 146 -2.80 -20.60 0.33
CA LYS A 146 -2.11 -21.47 1.31
C LYS A 146 -1.83 -20.74 2.61
N ASP A 147 -1.48 -19.46 2.52
CA ASP A 147 -1.27 -18.58 3.67
C ASP A 147 -2.54 -17.76 3.94
N LYS A 148 -3.30 -18.22 4.92
CA LYS A 148 -4.55 -17.56 5.34
C LYS A 148 -4.30 -16.19 5.98
N ASN A 149 -3.19 -16.05 6.71
CA ASN A 149 -2.83 -14.80 7.40
C ASN A 149 -2.48 -13.71 6.39
N LYS A 150 -1.75 -14.04 5.33
CA LYS A 150 -1.47 -13.12 4.22
C LYS A 150 -2.75 -12.68 3.49
N THR A 151 -3.63 -13.64 3.21
CA THR A 151 -4.94 -13.31 2.61
C THR A 151 -5.79 -12.43 3.53
N LYS A 152 -5.79 -12.69 4.84
CA LYS A 152 -6.45 -11.84 5.84
C LYS A 152 -5.88 -10.42 5.81
N ALA A 153 -4.55 -10.28 5.86
CA ALA A 153 -3.87 -8.99 5.82
C ALA A 153 -4.18 -8.20 4.52
N PHE A 154 -4.28 -8.90 3.39
CA PHE A 154 -4.68 -8.27 2.12
C PHE A 154 -6.14 -7.79 2.16
N ILE A 155 -7.07 -8.60 2.64
CA ILE A 155 -8.49 -8.21 2.76
C ILE A 155 -8.64 -7.04 3.74
N ASP A 156 -7.94 -7.07 4.86
CA ASP A 156 -7.92 -5.96 5.82
C ASP A 156 -7.44 -4.67 5.15
N LYS A 157 -6.37 -4.75 4.35
CA LYS A 157 -5.88 -3.61 3.55
C LYS A 157 -6.97 -3.06 2.61
N LEU A 158 -7.70 -3.93 1.91
CA LEU A 158 -8.82 -3.51 1.06
C LEU A 158 -9.91 -2.78 1.87
N MET A 159 -10.26 -3.33 3.03
CA MET A 159 -11.31 -2.78 3.89
C MET A 159 -10.90 -1.43 4.49
N LEU A 160 -9.63 -1.25 4.88
CA LEU A 160 -9.07 0.03 5.34
C LEU A 160 -9.24 1.14 4.29
N HIS A 161 -9.22 0.79 3.01
CA HIS A 161 -9.49 1.72 1.90
C HIS A 161 -10.96 1.78 1.50
N ASN A 162 -11.88 1.29 2.34
CA ASN A 162 -13.31 1.23 2.08
C ASN A 162 -13.67 0.50 0.77
N VAL A 163 -12.86 -0.45 0.35
CA VAL A 163 -13.14 -1.32 -0.79
C VAL A 163 -14.11 -2.40 -0.36
N LYS A 164 -15.22 -2.57 -1.11
CA LYS A 164 -16.17 -3.64 -0.86
C LYS A 164 -15.56 -4.98 -1.23
N VAL A 165 -15.58 -5.90 -0.29
CA VAL A 165 -15.16 -7.29 -0.44
C VAL A 165 -16.37 -8.17 -0.29
N MET A 166 -16.63 -9.04 -1.27
CA MET A 166 -17.69 -10.04 -1.22
C MET A 166 -17.07 -11.41 -1.01
N ARG A 167 -17.77 -12.27 -0.25
CA ARG A 167 -17.34 -13.66 0.00
C ARG A 167 -18.42 -14.66 -0.40
N LYS A 168 -17.98 -15.74 -1.05
CA LYS A 168 -18.79 -16.93 -1.28
C LYS A 168 -17.92 -18.16 -1.01
N ASN A 169 -18.18 -18.86 0.10
CA ASN A 169 -17.35 -19.96 0.62
C ASN A 169 -15.91 -19.47 0.88
N ASN A 170 -14.91 -20.11 0.25
CA ASN A 170 -13.49 -19.74 0.34
C ASN A 170 -13.03 -18.78 -0.77
N ASN A 171 -13.96 -18.26 -1.56
CA ASN A 171 -13.65 -17.31 -2.64
C ASN A 171 -14.03 -15.89 -2.22
N PHE A 172 -13.17 -14.96 -2.55
CA PHE A 172 -13.39 -13.52 -2.38
C PHE A 172 -13.57 -12.90 -3.76
N TYR A 173 -14.43 -11.89 -3.80
CA TYR A 173 -14.71 -11.13 -5.00
C TYR A 173 -14.75 -9.64 -4.70
N ILE A 174 -14.05 -8.88 -5.51
CA ILE A 174 -13.95 -7.43 -5.41
C ILE A 174 -14.64 -6.81 -6.62
N PRO A 175 -15.90 -6.33 -6.47
CA PRO A 175 -16.60 -5.72 -7.60
C PRO A 175 -15.95 -4.40 -8.00
N THR A 176 -15.82 -4.14 -9.30
CA THR A 176 -15.34 -2.84 -9.79
C THR A 176 -16.38 -1.74 -9.65
N LYS A 177 -17.70 -2.09 -9.66
CA LYS A 177 -18.79 -1.12 -9.53
C LYS A 177 -18.96 -0.66 -8.08
N GLN A 178 -18.07 0.23 -7.65
CA GLN A 178 -18.09 0.84 -6.31
C GLN A 178 -17.46 2.24 -6.34
N LYS A 179 -17.70 3.06 -5.31
CA LYS A 179 -17.16 4.42 -5.22
C LYS A 179 -15.63 4.43 -5.35
N ASN A 180 -14.97 3.48 -4.72
CA ASN A 180 -13.51 3.34 -4.72
C ASN A 180 -12.97 2.53 -5.92
N TYR A 181 -13.67 2.60 -7.06
CA TYR A 181 -13.30 1.93 -8.31
C TYR A 181 -11.83 2.17 -8.71
N ARG A 182 -11.33 3.40 -8.57
CA ARG A 182 -9.96 3.75 -8.93
C ARG A 182 -8.93 3.10 -8.02
N ILE A 183 -9.20 3.02 -6.73
CA ILE A 183 -8.40 2.24 -5.77
C ILE A 183 -8.40 0.75 -6.15
N VAL A 184 -9.57 0.18 -6.47
CA VAL A 184 -9.65 -1.23 -6.90
C VAL A 184 -8.77 -1.48 -8.12
N ARG A 185 -8.83 -0.60 -9.13
CA ARG A 185 -7.97 -0.70 -10.31
C ARG A 185 -6.48 -0.65 -9.96
N SER A 186 -6.08 0.34 -9.18
CA SER A 186 -4.69 0.51 -8.76
C SER A 186 -4.14 -0.69 -7.96
N ILE A 187 -5.00 -1.36 -7.19
CA ILE A 187 -4.61 -2.56 -6.42
C ILE A 187 -4.42 -3.78 -7.31
N PHE A 188 -5.22 -3.95 -8.36
CA PHE A 188 -5.27 -5.19 -9.14
C PHE A 188 -4.74 -5.07 -10.56
N GLU A 189 -4.80 -3.90 -11.20
CA GLU A 189 -4.35 -3.75 -12.58
C GLU A 189 -2.81 -3.67 -12.66
N THR A 190 -2.27 -4.26 -13.72
CA THR A 190 -0.87 -4.14 -14.12
C THR A 190 -0.82 -3.42 -15.44
N ASN A 191 -0.15 -2.27 -15.49
CA ASN A 191 0.06 -1.54 -16.73
C ASN A 191 1.29 -2.09 -17.44
N THR A 192 1.13 -2.51 -18.68
CA THR A 192 2.20 -3.04 -19.55
C THR A 192 2.50 -2.13 -20.74
N GLU A 193 1.67 -1.12 -20.94
CA GLU A 193 1.81 -0.16 -22.04
C GLU A 193 1.88 1.27 -21.48
N PHE A 194 2.88 2.01 -21.93
CA PHE A 194 3.12 3.39 -21.53
C PHE A 194 3.12 4.29 -22.74
N ARG A 195 2.64 5.52 -22.59
CA ARG A 195 2.62 6.52 -23.67
C ARG A 195 4.02 6.97 -24.08
N ASP A 196 4.99 6.84 -23.18
CA ASP A 196 6.35 7.26 -23.37
C ASP A 196 7.29 6.05 -23.29
N SER A 197 8.28 5.96 -24.15
CA SER A 197 9.27 4.89 -24.11
C SER A 197 10.29 5.05 -22.98
N VAL A 198 10.42 6.27 -22.45
CA VAL A 198 11.24 6.55 -21.27
C VAL A 198 10.33 6.53 -20.06
N PHE A 199 10.49 5.53 -19.23
CA PHE A 199 9.65 5.24 -18.10
C PHE A 199 10.50 5.17 -16.82
N TYR A 200 10.00 5.76 -15.74
CA TYR A 200 10.63 5.66 -14.44
C TYR A 200 10.17 4.38 -13.75
N ASP A 201 11.07 3.45 -13.52
CA ASP A 201 10.79 2.08 -13.11
C ASP A 201 10.87 1.81 -11.59
N ALA A 202 11.07 2.85 -10.79
CA ALA A 202 11.06 2.72 -9.33
C ALA A 202 9.66 2.47 -8.75
N SER A 203 8.63 2.53 -9.60
CA SER A 203 7.24 2.29 -9.22
C SER A 203 6.90 0.83 -9.22
N SER A 204 5.98 0.50 -8.35
CA SER A 204 5.38 -0.82 -8.30
C SER A 204 3.93 -0.76 -8.74
N TRP A 205 3.54 -1.82 -9.46
CA TRP A 205 2.16 -2.00 -9.90
C TRP A 205 1.34 -2.69 -8.83
N SER A 206 0.25 -3.21 -9.16
CA SER A 206 -0.63 -4.11 -8.44
C SER A 206 -0.19 -4.49 -7.00
N ILE A 207 -0.83 -3.88 -6.02
CA ILE A 207 -0.65 -4.23 -4.60
C ILE A 207 -0.95 -5.73 -4.34
N ALA A 208 -1.90 -6.31 -5.09
CA ALA A 208 -2.22 -7.72 -4.99
C ALA A 208 -1.02 -8.63 -5.26
N ASN A 209 -0.13 -8.24 -6.19
CA ASN A 209 1.11 -8.98 -6.48
C ASN A 209 2.11 -8.91 -5.32
N PHE A 210 2.18 -7.80 -4.56
CA PHE A 210 3.03 -7.71 -3.36
C PHE A 210 2.60 -8.66 -2.26
N TYR A 211 1.29 -8.88 -2.15
CA TYR A 211 0.74 -9.88 -1.23
C TYR A 211 0.76 -11.28 -1.82
N ASP A 212 1.35 -11.48 -3.03
CA ASP A 212 1.38 -12.78 -3.70
C ASP A 212 -0.02 -13.43 -3.72
N ILE A 213 -1.02 -12.64 -4.06
CA ILE A 213 -2.40 -13.10 -4.19
C ILE A 213 -2.59 -13.62 -5.61
N ASP A 214 -2.94 -14.89 -5.72
CA ASP A 214 -3.35 -15.50 -6.98
C ASP A 214 -4.78 -15.07 -7.32
N TYR A 215 -4.91 -14.05 -8.16
CA TYR A 215 -6.19 -13.47 -8.54
C TYR A 215 -6.45 -13.51 -10.04
N SER A 216 -7.71 -13.44 -10.41
CA SER A 216 -8.14 -13.32 -11.79
C SER A 216 -9.21 -12.25 -11.96
N SER A 217 -9.21 -11.59 -13.12
CA SER A 217 -10.28 -10.68 -13.51
C SER A 217 -11.51 -11.45 -13.99
N THR A 218 -12.71 -10.91 -13.80
CA THR A 218 -13.96 -11.49 -14.27
C THR A 218 -14.79 -10.46 -15.03
N THR A 219 -15.48 -10.94 -16.06
CA THR A 219 -16.44 -10.14 -16.86
C THR A 219 -17.89 -10.28 -16.38
N LYS A 220 -18.12 -11.07 -15.34
CA LYS A 220 -19.44 -11.31 -14.73
C LYS A 220 -19.44 -10.84 -13.30
N ASP A 221 -20.56 -10.28 -12.88
CA ASP A 221 -20.81 -10.02 -11.47
C ASP A 221 -20.95 -11.34 -10.71
N ILE A 222 -20.29 -11.45 -9.56
CA ILE A 222 -20.35 -12.61 -8.68
C ILE A 222 -21.12 -12.21 -7.43
N SER A 223 -22.19 -12.92 -7.13
CA SER A 223 -22.96 -12.76 -5.90
C SER A 223 -22.21 -13.35 -4.70
N GLY A 224 -22.35 -12.72 -3.55
CA GLY A 224 -21.76 -13.17 -2.28
C GLY A 224 -22.26 -12.31 -1.14
N SER A 225 -21.88 -12.66 0.09
CA SER A 225 -22.11 -11.83 1.27
C SER A 225 -21.00 -10.81 1.41
N GLN A 226 -21.34 -9.57 1.74
CA GLN A 226 -20.31 -8.55 2.01
C GLN A 226 -19.55 -8.89 3.29
N VAL A 227 -18.22 -8.75 3.24
CA VAL A 227 -17.34 -8.92 4.39
C VAL A 227 -17.30 -7.59 5.15
N TYR A 228 -17.63 -7.62 6.43
CA TYR A 228 -17.57 -6.48 7.33
C TYR A 228 -16.57 -6.68 8.46
N ASP A 229 -16.21 -7.92 8.73
CA ASP A 229 -15.34 -8.33 9.81
C ASP A 229 -14.50 -9.53 9.39
N LEU A 230 -13.27 -9.60 9.87
CA LEU A 230 -12.29 -10.65 9.57
C LEU A 230 -12.13 -11.66 10.70
N ASP A 231 -12.61 -11.38 11.90
CA ASP A 231 -12.31 -12.19 13.10
C ASP A 231 -12.86 -13.61 13.02
N ASN A 232 -14.01 -13.79 12.36
CA ASN A 232 -14.64 -15.08 12.19
C ASN A 232 -14.47 -15.70 10.79
N LEU A 233 -13.65 -15.11 9.94
CA LEU A 233 -13.48 -15.60 8.56
C LEU A 233 -12.59 -16.84 8.45
N PHE A 234 -11.74 -17.07 9.44
CA PHE A 234 -10.72 -18.09 9.38
C PHE A 234 -10.74 -18.94 10.64
N GLU A 235 -10.88 -20.23 10.48
CA GLU A 235 -10.64 -21.16 11.58
C GLU A 235 -9.16 -21.13 11.97
N VAL A 236 -8.89 -20.82 13.22
CA VAL A 236 -7.54 -20.88 13.80
C VAL A 236 -7.29 -22.33 14.25
N ASN A 237 -6.34 -22.99 13.63
CA ASN A 237 -5.90 -24.30 14.08
C ASN A 237 -5.28 -24.17 15.48
N LYS A 238 -5.93 -24.72 16.49
CA LYS A 238 -5.42 -24.64 17.86
C LYS A 238 -4.14 -25.46 17.99
N VAL A 239 -3.09 -24.84 18.52
CA VAL A 239 -1.86 -25.54 18.85
C VAL A 239 -2.15 -26.65 19.85
N LYS A 240 -1.60 -27.85 19.61
CA LYS A 240 -1.73 -29.01 20.50
C LYS A 240 -0.44 -29.20 21.29
N MET A 241 -0.56 -29.68 22.53
CA MET A 241 0.62 -29.95 23.35
C MET A 241 1.50 -31.03 22.71
N SER A 242 2.79 -30.78 22.66
CA SER A 242 3.82 -31.72 22.15
C SER A 242 4.94 -31.84 23.17
N ASN A 243 5.46 -33.09 23.30
CA ASN A 243 6.65 -33.38 24.08
C ASN A 243 7.93 -33.42 23.22
N TYR A 244 7.80 -33.24 21.90
CA TYR A 244 8.93 -33.33 20.97
C TYR A 244 9.31 -31.99 20.37
N SER A 245 8.46 -31.43 19.55
CA SER A 245 8.68 -30.11 18.93
C SER A 245 7.39 -29.47 18.42
N TYR A 246 7.44 -28.16 18.17
CA TYR A 246 6.44 -27.42 17.42
C TYR A 246 7.07 -26.92 16.12
N ILE A 247 6.27 -26.85 15.05
CA ILE A 247 6.77 -26.44 13.73
C ILE A 247 5.82 -25.40 13.18
N ILE A 248 6.40 -24.29 12.67
CA ILE A 248 5.69 -23.22 12.01
C ILE A 248 6.16 -23.18 10.56
N ASN A 249 5.21 -23.18 9.62
CA ASN A 249 5.52 -23.21 8.19
C ASN A 249 6.13 -21.87 7.75
N SER A 250 7.19 -21.91 6.93
CA SER A 250 7.89 -20.74 6.39
C SER A 250 7.02 -19.81 5.54
N VAL A 251 5.89 -20.30 5.02
CA VAL A 251 4.99 -19.47 4.21
C VAL A 251 4.06 -18.57 5.02
N ASP A 252 4.02 -18.71 6.36
CA ASP A 252 3.14 -17.90 7.21
C ASP A 252 3.56 -16.43 7.22
N TYR A 253 2.65 -15.55 6.87
CA TYR A 253 2.84 -14.09 6.84
C TYR A 253 3.31 -13.51 8.17
N ASN A 254 2.91 -14.13 9.29
CA ASN A 254 3.20 -13.64 10.63
C ASN A 254 4.56 -14.12 11.19
N ILE A 255 5.35 -14.87 10.44
CA ILE A 255 6.66 -15.39 10.92
C ILE A 255 7.52 -14.32 11.60
N PRO A 256 7.72 -13.11 11.05
CA PRO A 256 8.56 -12.11 11.72
C PRO A 256 8.03 -11.70 13.10
N ALA A 257 6.73 -11.56 13.24
CA ALA A 257 6.09 -11.24 14.53
C ALA A 257 6.21 -12.42 15.52
N ILE A 258 5.96 -13.62 15.03
CA ILE A 258 6.08 -14.86 15.81
C ILE A 258 7.52 -15.03 16.34
N ILE A 259 8.53 -14.90 15.47
CA ILE A 259 9.95 -15.01 15.88
C ILE A 259 10.26 -13.95 16.95
N ASN A 260 9.84 -12.70 16.75
CA ASN A 260 10.09 -11.64 17.70
C ASN A 260 9.48 -11.96 19.08
N SER A 261 8.22 -12.41 19.13
CA SER A 261 7.57 -12.80 20.38
C SER A 261 8.26 -13.97 21.07
N LEU A 262 8.67 -14.99 20.30
CA LEU A 262 9.36 -16.16 20.86
C LEU A 262 10.74 -15.79 21.43
N LEU A 263 11.50 -14.95 20.74
CA LEU A 263 12.81 -14.49 21.21
C LEU A 263 12.72 -13.59 22.44
N GLN A 264 11.70 -12.75 22.54
CA GLN A 264 11.44 -11.95 23.75
C GLN A 264 11.13 -12.83 24.98
N ASP A 265 10.60 -14.01 24.75
CA ASP A 265 10.30 -15.01 25.79
C ASP A 265 11.47 -15.98 26.03
N ASP A 266 12.68 -15.72 25.50
CA ASP A 266 13.86 -16.58 25.56
C ASP A 266 13.64 -18.00 25.01
N ILE A 267 12.71 -18.19 24.09
CA ILE A 267 12.44 -19.47 23.44
C ILE A 267 13.49 -19.75 22.38
N ILE A 268 14.11 -20.91 22.43
CA ILE A 268 15.07 -21.38 21.43
C ILE A 268 14.30 -21.81 20.18
N VAL A 269 14.56 -21.13 19.07
CA VAL A 269 13.96 -21.40 17.77
C VAL A 269 15.05 -21.72 16.77
N SER A 270 14.88 -22.80 16.01
CA SER A 270 15.75 -23.19 14.89
C SER A 270 15.03 -22.96 13.56
N SER A 271 15.79 -22.66 12.51
CA SER A 271 15.27 -22.56 11.15
C SER A 271 15.69 -23.77 10.32
N ALA A 272 14.81 -24.28 9.51
CA ALA A 272 15.10 -25.39 8.60
C ALA A 272 15.92 -24.93 7.39
N PHE A 273 17.11 -25.50 7.20
CA PHE A 273 17.99 -25.24 6.05
C PHE A 273 17.80 -26.26 4.92
N LYS A 274 16.86 -27.18 5.04
CA LYS A 274 16.48 -28.15 4.02
C LYS A 274 15.00 -28.47 4.15
N PRO A 275 14.28 -28.72 3.05
CA PRO A 275 12.94 -29.27 3.10
C PRO A 275 12.91 -30.61 3.83
N PHE A 276 11.86 -30.86 4.59
CA PHE A 276 11.67 -32.11 5.31
C PHE A 276 10.21 -32.51 5.41
N LYS A 277 9.99 -33.78 5.73
CA LYS A 277 8.66 -34.31 6.01
C LYS A 277 8.67 -34.91 7.40
N ILE A 278 7.63 -34.72 8.16
CA ILE A 278 7.49 -35.24 9.50
C ILE A 278 6.03 -35.63 9.78
N GLN A 279 5.87 -36.69 10.58
CA GLN A 279 4.56 -37.06 11.11
C GLN A 279 4.17 -36.07 12.21
N THR A 280 3.05 -35.38 11.99
CA THR A 280 2.46 -34.45 12.98
C THR A 280 1.18 -35.04 13.57
N SER A 281 0.58 -34.34 14.55
CA SER A 281 -0.74 -34.68 15.09
C SER A 281 -1.84 -34.66 14.03
N ASP A 282 -1.63 -33.98 12.89
CA ASP A 282 -2.58 -33.79 11.81
C ASP A 282 -2.17 -34.56 10.52
N GLY A 283 -1.32 -35.58 10.69
CA GLY A 283 -0.81 -36.43 9.60
C GLY A 283 0.59 -36.04 9.12
N LEU A 284 1.03 -36.70 8.05
CA LEU A 284 2.33 -36.42 7.42
C LEU A 284 2.29 -35.05 6.74
N LYS A 285 3.18 -34.15 7.17
CA LYS A 285 3.32 -32.79 6.63
C LYS A 285 4.69 -32.58 6.01
N SER A 286 4.72 -31.76 4.97
CA SER A 286 5.94 -31.27 4.33
C SER A 286 6.20 -29.82 4.74
N PHE A 287 7.45 -29.50 5.04
CA PHE A 287 7.92 -28.18 5.42
C PHE A 287 9.09 -27.81 4.53
N ASP A 288 9.19 -26.53 4.19
CA ASP A 288 10.21 -26.00 3.28
C ASP A 288 11.28 -25.21 4.06
N TYR A 289 12.28 -24.71 3.33
CA TYR A 289 13.31 -23.82 3.84
C TYR A 289 12.69 -22.69 4.68
N GLY A 290 13.37 -22.32 5.77
CA GLY A 290 12.93 -21.25 6.64
C GLY A 290 11.81 -21.63 7.61
N SER A 291 11.24 -22.83 7.53
CA SER A 291 10.28 -23.30 8.53
C SER A 291 10.90 -23.31 9.92
N LEU A 292 10.17 -22.79 10.90
CA LEU A 292 10.66 -22.68 12.27
C LEU A 292 10.40 -23.98 13.02
N VAL A 293 11.41 -24.46 13.73
CA VAL A 293 11.34 -25.63 14.59
C VAL A 293 11.65 -25.21 16.03
N ILE A 294 10.76 -25.55 16.94
CA ILE A 294 10.87 -25.24 18.37
C ILE A 294 10.96 -26.56 19.12
N PRO A 295 12.19 -27.11 19.32
CA PRO A 295 12.39 -28.37 20.03
C PRO A 295 12.07 -28.20 21.52
N VAL A 296 11.32 -29.15 22.11
CA VAL A 296 10.90 -29.06 23.51
C VAL A 296 12.06 -29.37 24.46
N SER A 297 12.91 -30.36 24.10
CA SER A 297 13.96 -30.88 24.97
C SER A 297 15.10 -29.90 25.27
N ILE A 298 15.33 -28.89 24.42
CA ILE A 298 16.43 -27.93 24.59
C ILE A 298 15.98 -26.61 25.22
N GLN A 299 14.69 -26.48 25.52
CA GLN A 299 14.17 -25.26 26.18
C GLN A 299 14.57 -25.22 27.66
N LYS A 300 14.77 -23.98 28.15
CA LYS A 300 15.08 -23.75 29.57
C LYS A 300 13.83 -23.78 30.47
N ILE A 301 12.64 -23.89 29.89
CA ILE A 301 11.35 -23.90 30.56
C ILE A 301 10.67 -25.27 30.43
N LYS A 302 9.69 -25.52 31.29
CA LYS A 302 8.93 -26.79 31.26
C LYS A 302 8.03 -26.88 30.01
N PRO A 303 7.76 -28.10 29.48
CA PRO A 303 6.90 -28.26 28.28
C PRO A 303 5.52 -27.63 28.41
N ALA A 304 4.91 -27.65 29.59
CA ALA A 304 3.61 -27.03 29.83
C ALA A 304 3.68 -25.48 29.74
N GLU A 305 4.76 -24.87 30.21
CA GLU A 305 5.00 -23.44 30.12
C GLU A 305 5.26 -23.03 28.67
N LEU A 306 6.10 -23.75 27.95
CA LEU A 306 6.32 -23.56 26.51
C LEU A 306 5.00 -23.61 25.73
N PHE A 307 4.18 -24.62 26.00
CA PHE A 307 2.87 -24.74 25.36
C PHE A 307 1.98 -23.53 25.63
N GLN A 308 1.96 -23.01 26.86
CA GLN A 308 1.16 -21.83 27.19
C GLN A 308 1.66 -20.57 26.45
N LYS A 309 2.97 -20.37 26.37
CA LYS A 309 3.56 -19.25 25.59
C LYS A 309 3.20 -19.33 24.10
N LEU A 310 3.29 -20.52 23.50
CA LEU A 310 2.91 -20.74 22.11
C LEU A 310 1.40 -20.50 21.86
N LYS A 311 0.55 -20.83 22.81
CA LYS A 311 -0.88 -20.48 22.74
C LYS A 311 -1.10 -18.96 22.74
N ASN A 312 -0.35 -18.22 23.55
CA ASN A 312 -0.46 -16.77 23.60
C ASN A 312 0.02 -16.13 22.28
N VAL A 313 1.12 -16.60 21.70
CA VAL A 313 1.60 -16.16 20.38
C VAL A 313 0.57 -16.45 19.28
N GLN A 314 -0.16 -17.55 19.35
CA GLN A 314 -1.20 -17.90 18.39
C GLN A 314 -2.42 -16.98 18.47
N GLN A 315 -2.66 -16.33 19.59
CA GLN A 315 -3.82 -15.44 19.82
C GLN A 315 -3.55 -13.98 19.42
N GLN A 316 -2.29 -13.61 19.21
CA GLN A 316 -1.84 -12.30 18.69
C GLN A 316 -1.93 -12.25 17.17
#